data_c5d5891ee74801be5ca4e1c0c19edbf4
#
_entry.id   c5d5891ee74801be5ca4e1c0c19edbf4
#
_cell.length_a   1.000
_cell.length_b   1.000
_cell.length_c   1.000
_cell.angle_alpha   90.00
_cell.angle_beta   90.00
_cell.angle_gamma   90.00
#
_symmetry.space_group_name_H-M   'P 1'
#
loop_
_entity.id
_entity.type
_entity.pdbx_description
1 polymer ?
#
loop_
_entity_poly.entity_id
_entity_poly.type
_entity_poly.pdbx_seq_one_letter_code
_entity_poly.pdbx_strand_id
1 'polypeptide(L)'
;MNQTCTITKDCGLSNRIKSILSALSLYDEVNTIVDADSYIFPSIKKVDTVINPYINWRLEVLPEEEHFIDEYKTIDFLYEKTPKYFIKKYLKYVNKLQINSDILEYVDDFVKDWDSDVMGVHIRTWHSDGPRMLWHDNSIFEAEIDKFPMNKKIFLCSDNPETIKYFCKKYSERIITHPQKLHDTFLGQINTYDQYQNDIQLIVDGFIDCLLLSKCNSIIGTWCSTFTEVAWWFGQCKSEVIIPRPINFDDETNKNVFLVK
;
A
#
# COMPACT_ATOMS: atom_id res chain seq x y z
N MET A 1 10.95 25.30 18.81
CA MET A 1 9.97 25.74 17.79
C MET A 1 9.34 24.48 17.25
N ASN A 2 8.01 24.39 17.28
CA ASN A 2 7.32 23.23 16.67
C ASN A 2 7.63 23.23 15.18
N GLN A 3 8.18 22.15 14.69
CA GLN A 3 8.48 21.98 13.27
C GLN A 3 7.25 21.38 12.58
N THR A 4 6.71 22.10 11.61
CA THR A 4 5.54 21.70 10.81
C THR A 4 5.97 21.39 9.38
N CYS A 5 5.41 20.34 8.77
CA CYS A 5 5.56 20.07 7.35
C CYS A 5 4.21 19.80 6.67
N THR A 6 4.19 19.91 5.35
CA THR A 6 3.01 19.64 4.52
C THR A 6 3.29 18.54 3.51
N ILE A 7 2.45 17.50 3.52
CA ILE A 7 2.46 16.45 2.51
C ILE A 7 1.82 16.98 1.22
N THR A 8 2.50 16.77 0.11
CA THR A 8 2.03 17.20 -1.21
C THR A 8 1.41 16.04 -2.00
N LYS A 9 0.72 16.36 -3.10
CA LYS A 9 -0.05 15.37 -3.88
C LYS A 9 0.73 14.62 -4.96
N ASP A 10 2.05 14.75 -4.99
CA ASP A 10 2.88 14.32 -6.12
C ASP A 10 3.04 12.79 -6.27
N CYS A 11 2.34 11.99 -5.48
CA CYS A 11 2.39 10.54 -5.54
C CYS A 11 1.07 9.86 -5.13
N GLY A 12 0.94 8.56 -5.45
CA GLY A 12 -0.25 7.76 -5.10
C GLY A 12 -0.47 7.65 -3.58
N LEU A 13 -1.70 7.26 -3.18
CA LEU A 13 -2.12 7.18 -1.78
C LEU A 13 -1.11 6.46 -0.88
N SER A 14 -0.67 5.26 -1.26
CA SER A 14 0.24 4.45 -0.42
C SER A 14 1.59 5.14 -0.24
N ASN A 15 2.11 5.80 -1.27
CA ASN A 15 3.32 6.59 -1.16
C ASN A 15 3.12 7.80 -0.24
N ARG A 16 1.96 8.48 -0.31
CA ARG A 16 1.64 9.59 0.62
C ARG A 16 1.52 9.11 2.07
N ILE A 17 0.90 7.94 2.30
CA ILE A 17 0.86 7.33 3.64
C ILE A 17 2.27 7.10 4.17
N LYS A 18 3.19 6.56 3.37
CA LYS A 18 4.59 6.41 3.78
C LYS A 18 5.26 7.77 4.04
N SER A 19 4.98 8.78 3.24
CA SER A 19 5.45 10.14 3.49
C SER A 19 4.91 10.70 4.81
N ILE A 20 3.64 10.48 5.12
CA ILE A 20 3.03 10.87 6.41
C ILE A 20 3.75 10.17 7.57
N LEU A 21 3.97 8.86 7.49
CA LEU A 21 4.66 8.09 8.53
C LEU A 21 6.09 8.59 8.75
N SER A 22 6.82 8.86 7.66
CA SER A 22 8.16 9.42 7.72
C SER A 22 8.17 10.82 8.30
N ALA A 23 7.25 11.69 7.84
CA ALA A 23 7.12 13.05 8.35
C ALA A 23 6.79 13.07 9.85
N LEU A 24 5.91 12.17 10.33
CA LEU A 24 5.61 12.02 11.75
C LEU A 24 6.81 11.59 12.60
N SER A 25 7.88 11.05 11.99
CA SER A 25 9.12 10.73 12.68
C SER A 25 10.08 11.91 12.81
N LEU A 26 9.87 12.97 12.01
CA LEU A 26 10.79 14.11 11.88
C LEU A 26 10.18 15.42 12.38
N TYR A 27 8.86 15.55 12.33
CA TYR A 27 8.15 16.81 12.58
C TYR A 27 7.13 16.66 13.72
N ASP A 28 6.90 17.75 14.42
CA ASP A 28 5.91 17.81 15.50
C ASP A 28 4.47 17.83 14.97
N GLU A 29 4.27 18.46 13.79
CA GLU A 29 2.98 18.59 13.13
C GLU A 29 3.11 18.27 11.65
N VAL A 30 2.18 17.42 11.16
CA VAL A 30 2.10 17.02 9.76
C VAL A 30 0.73 17.41 9.21
N ASN A 31 0.73 18.15 8.11
CA ASN A 31 -0.47 18.60 7.40
C ASN A 31 -0.48 18.04 5.97
N THR A 32 -1.60 18.17 5.25
CA THR A 32 -1.73 17.77 3.85
C THR A 32 -2.47 18.83 3.04
N ILE A 33 -2.24 18.86 1.73
CA ILE A 33 -3.07 19.63 0.79
C ILE A 33 -4.11 18.73 0.08
N VAL A 34 -4.16 17.44 0.39
CA VAL A 34 -5.02 16.47 -0.28
C VAL A 34 -6.27 16.19 0.57
N ASP A 35 -7.45 16.47 0.02
CA ASP A 35 -8.73 16.28 0.70
C ASP A 35 -8.94 14.84 1.19
N ALA A 36 -8.61 13.88 0.35
CA ALA A 36 -8.76 12.46 0.69
C ALA A 36 -7.88 12.06 1.89
N ASP A 37 -6.66 12.60 2.00
CA ASP A 37 -5.77 12.25 3.11
C ASP A 37 -6.33 12.75 4.45
N SER A 38 -6.87 13.98 4.48
CA SER A 38 -7.50 14.53 5.70
C SER A 38 -8.84 13.87 6.02
N TYR A 39 -9.55 13.38 5.02
CA TYR A 39 -10.76 12.58 5.23
C TYR A 39 -10.42 11.20 5.81
N ILE A 40 -9.43 10.52 5.25
CA ILE A 40 -8.98 9.20 5.71
C ILE A 40 -8.35 9.28 7.10
N PHE A 41 -7.54 10.31 7.34
CA PHE A 41 -6.82 10.54 8.61
C PHE A 41 -7.19 11.90 9.22
N PRO A 42 -8.27 11.98 10.01
CA PRO A 42 -8.72 13.24 10.61
C PRO A 42 -7.68 13.94 11.49
N SER A 43 -6.66 13.22 11.95
CA SER A 43 -5.51 13.80 12.67
C SER A 43 -4.54 14.56 11.77
N ILE A 44 -4.61 14.39 10.44
CA ILE A 44 -3.80 15.09 9.44
C ILE A 44 -4.65 16.20 8.84
N LYS A 45 -4.38 17.44 9.23
CA LYS A 45 -5.20 18.59 8.82
C LYS A 45 -4.94 18.96 7.37
N LYS A 46 -6.02 19.26 6.63
CA LYS A 46 -5.90 19.92 5.34
C LYS A 46 -5.51 21.36 5.53
N VAL A 47 -4.59 21.83 4.70
CA VAL A 47 -4.14 23.24 4.64
C VAL A 47 -4.10 23.71 3.19
N ASP A 48 -4.28 25.02 2.99
CA ASP A 48 -4.21 25.65 1.66
C ASP A 48 -2.80 26.12 1.32
N THR A 49 -1.94 26.25 2.33
CA THR A 49 -0.57 26.76 2.17
C THR A 49 0.42 25.65 2.49
N VAL A 50 1.34 25.41 1.58
CA VAL A 50 2.44 24.45 1.75
C VAL A 50 3.54 25.06 2.61
N ILE A 51 3.87 24.38 3.71
CA ILE A 51 4.97 24.73 4.62
C ILE A 51 5.92 23.55 4.68
N ASN A 52 7.20 23.74 4.40
CA ASN A 52 8.21 22.70 4.39
C ASN A 52 7.72 21.44 3.64
N PRO A 53 7.56 21.48 2.31
CA PRO A 53 6.97 20.39 1.56
C PRO A 53 7.75 19.09 1.78
N TYR A 54 7.03 18.03 2.11
CA TYR A 54 7.61 16.71 2.33
C TYR A 54 7.05 15.73 1.30
N ILE A 55 7.93 15.14 0.51
CA ILE A 55 7.59 14.27 -0.63
C ILE A 55 8.31 12.91 -0.59
N ASN A 56 9.11 12.64 0.43
CA ASN A 56 9.82 11.36 0.49
C ASN A 56 8.85 10.22 0.81
N TRP A 57 8.58 9.38 -0.16
CA TRP A 57 7.69 8.23 -0.07
C TRP A 57 8.38 6.95 0.47
N ARG A 58 9.58 7.07 0.99
CA ARG A 58 10.31 5.99 1.67
C ARG A 58 10.29 6.23 3.16
N LEU A 59 10.40 5.15 3.94
CA LEU A 59 10.49 5.28 5.39
C LEU A 59 11.88 5.76 5.80
N GLU A 60 11.93 6.85 6.53
CA GLU A 60 13.19 7.48 6.95
C GLU A 60 13.95 6.67 8.00
N VAL A 61 15.25 6.60 7.79
CA VAL A 61 16.22 6.12 8.79
C VAL A 61 16.93 7.33 9.37
N LEU A 62 16.85 7.51 10.67
CA LEU A 62 17.55 8.63 11.31
C LEU A 62 19.06 8.35 11.40
N PRO A 63 19.92 9.39 11.39
CA PRO A 63 21.38 9.21 11.45
C PRO A 63 21.86 8.34 12.63
N GLU A 64 21.20 8.46 13.78
CA GLU A 64 21.49 7.66 14.96
C GLU A 64 21.10 6.17 14.82
N GLU A 65 20.30 5.84 13.80
CA GLU A 65 19.84 4.50 13.51
C GLU A 65 20.62 3.82 12.38
N GLU A 66 21.44 4.57 11.63
CA GLU A 66 22.16 4.07 10.46
C GLU A 66 23.05 2.84 10.79
N HIS A 67 23.60 2.77 11.99
CA HIS A 67 24.41 1.63 12.44
C HIS A 67 23.61 0.32 12.58
N PHE A 68 22.28 0.37 12.64
CA PHE A 68 21.44 -0.82 12.70
C PHE A 68 21.10 -1.38 11.31
N ILE A 69 21.28 -0.59 10.25
CA ILE A 69 20.86 -0.93 8.90
C ILE A 69 21.97 -0.75 7.86
N ASP A 70 23.23 -0.91 8.29
CA ASP A 70 24.40 -0.98 7.39
C ASP A 70 24.37 0.07 6.25
N GLU A 71 24.42 1.37 6.60
CA GLU A 71 24.54 2.49 5.66
C GLU A 71 23.25 2.92 4.91
N TYR A 72 22.09 2.36 5.22
CA TYR A 72 20.85 2.75 4.53
C TYR A 72 20.17 3.95 5.18
N LYS A 73 19.72 4.92 4.35
CA LYS A 73 19.01 6.12 4.79
C LYS A 73 17.49 5.96 4.77
N THR A 74 16.99 5.05 3.94
CA THR A 74 15.55 4.80 3.80
C THR A 74 15.29 3.33 3.56
N ILE A 75 14.13 2.85 3.98
CA ILE A 75 13.67 1.47 3.74
C ILE A 75 12.40 1.49 2.89
N ASP A 76 12.36 0.58 1.93
CA ASP A 76 11.23 0.37 1.05
C ASP A 76 11.06 -1.12 0.71
N PHE A 77 9.85 -1.66 0.77
CA PHE A 77 9.49 -3.04 0.38
C PHE A 77 10.24 -4.19 1.06
N LEU A 78 10.69 -4.04 2.29
CA LEU A 78 11.53 -5.04 2.99
C LEU A 78 10.76 -5.85 4.01
N TYR A 79 9.85 -6.70 3.60
CA TYR A 79 9.05 -7.53 4.51
C TYR A 79 9.88 -8.50 5.34
N GLU A 80 10.78 -9.23 4.70
CA GLU A 80 11.59 -10.26 5.36
C GLU A 80 12.80 -9.71 6.13
N LYS A 81 13.32 -8.58 5.65
CA LYS A 81 14.57 -7.99 6.15
C LYS A 81 14.38 -6.76 7.01
N THR A 82 13.14 -6.29 7.16
CA THR A 82 12.87 -5.10 7.98
C THR A 82 13.27 -5.34 9.43
N PRO A 83 14.23 -4.58 9.97
CA PRO A 83 14.72 -4.80 11.34
C PRO A 83 13.61 -4.61 12.38
N LYS A 84 13.60 -5.44 13.42
CA LYS A 84 12.55 -5.41 14.46
C LYS A 84 12.41 -4.06 15.14
N TYR A 85 13.51 -3.36 15.38
CA TYR A 85 13.47 -2.03 16.01
C TYR A 85 12.77 -1.01 15.07
N PHE A 86 13.00 -1.11 13.76
CA PHE A 86 12.40 -0.26 12.74
C PHE A 86 10.89 -0.52 12.63
N ILE A 87 10.49 -1.79 12.66
CA ILE A 87 9.08 -2.16 12.76
C ILE A 87 8.45 -1.52 14.00
N LYS A 88 9.07 -1.66 15.17
CA LYS A 88 8.58 -1.08 16.42
C LYS A 88 8.47 0.45 16.35
N LYS A 89 9.44 1.13 15.73
CA LYS A 89 9.43 2.58 15.51
C LYS A 89 8.23 3.00 14.68
N TYR A 90 8.06 2.42 13.49
CA TYR A 90 7.02 2.83 12.55
C TYR A 90 5.61 2.39 12.96
N LEU A 91 5.44 1.25 13.61
CA LEU A 91 4.15 0.87 14.20
C LEU A 91 3.67 1.90 15.22
N LYS A 92 4.57 2.58 15.94
CA LYS A 92 4.19 3.70 16.82
C LYS A 92 3.51 4.83 16.04
N TYR A 93 3.96 5.13 14.83
CA TYR A 93 3.37 6.18 13.98
C TYR A 93 2.11 5.69 13.27
N VAL A 94 2.08 4.46 12.78
CA VAL A 94 0.87 3.82 12.25
C VAL A 94 -0.25 3.88 13.28
N ASN A 95 0.03 3.51 14.52
CA ASN A 95 -0.96 3.49 15.62
C ASN A 95 -1.38 4.90 16.09
N LYS A 96 -0.65 5.95 15.73
CA LYS A 96 -1.05 7.34 15.96
C LYS A 96 -1.98 7.89 14.89
N LEU A 97 -1.99 7.31 13.70
CA LEU A 97 -2.90 7.72 12.64
C LEU A 97 -4.32 7.34 13.04
N GLN A 98 -5.14 8.33 13.30
CA GLN A 98 -6.57 8.13 13.50
C GLN A 98 -7.21 7.94 12.14
N ILE A 99 -7.73 6.75 11.88
CA ILE A 99 -8.50 6.47 10.67
C ILE A 99 -9.94 6.93 10.91
N ASN A 100 -10.57 7.48 9.88
CA ASN A 100 -11.98 7.86 9.91
C ASN A 100 -12.85 6.68 10.38
N SER A 101 -13.75 6.96 11.34
CA SER A 101 -14.61 5.95 11.97
C SER A 101 -15.50 5.22 10.98
N ASP A 102 -16.04 5.95 9.99
CA ASP A 102 -16.95 5.37 8.99
C ASP A 102 -16.22 4.33 8.11
N ILE A 103 -14.94 4.59 7.81
CA ILE A 103 -14.09 3.63 7.09
C ILE A 103 -13.82 2.40 7.94
N LEU A 104 -13.52 2.57 9.23
CA LEU A 104 -13.25 1.44 10.12
C LEU A 104 -14.51 0.60 10.33
N GLU A 105 -15.66 1.24 10.55
CA GLU A 105 -16.95 0.54 10.72
C GLU A 105 -17.30 -0.27 9.46
N TYR A 106 -17.11 0.32 8.27
CA TYR A 106 -17.32 -0.39 7.00
C TYR A 106 -16.39 -1.61 6.88
N VAL A 107 -15.10 -1.45 7.16
CA VAL A 107 -14.13 -2.54 7.08
C VAL A 107 -14.47 -3.65 8.08
N ASP A 108 -14.79 -3.30 9.32
CA ASP A 108 -15.10 -4.27 10.36
C ASP A 108 -16.42 -5.03 10.05
N ASP A 109 -17.43 -4.34 9.48
CA ASP A 109 -18.67 -5.00 9.01
C ASP A 109 -18.39 -5.94 7.82
N PHE A 110 -17.51 -5.52 6.90
CA PHE A 110 -17.15 -6.32 5.73
C PHE A 110 -16.45 -7.64 6.11
N VAL A 111 -15.58 -7.60 7.11
CA VAL A 111 -14.79 -8.78 7.52
C VAL A 111 -15.45 -9.63 8.61
N LYS A 112 -16.58 -9.22 9.14
CA LYS A 112 -17.24 -9.89 10.29
C LYS A 112 -17.50 -11.39 10.08
N ASP A 113 -17.79 -11.76 8.82
CA ASP A 113 -18.11 -13.13 8.43
C ASP A 113 -16.90 -13.84 7.79
N TRP A 114 -15.71 -13.23 7.83
CA TRP A 114 -14.51 -13.88 7.33
C TRP A 114 -14.07 -14.97 8.30
N ASP A 115 -13.81 -16.14 7.74
CA ASP A 115 -13.05 -17.15 8.46
C ASP A 115 -11.66 -16.59 8.82
N SER A 116 -11.10 -17.08 9.90
CA SER A 116 -9.79 -16.63 10.41
C SER A 116 -8.61 -16.83 9.43
N ASP A 117 -8.83 -17.42 8.27
CA ASP A 117 -7.80 -17.82 7.32
C ASP A 117 -8.07 -17.37 5.87
N VAL A 118 -8.51 -16.11 5.72
CA VAL A 118 -8.60 -15.49 4.39
C VAL A 118 -7.22 -15.07 3.91
N MET A 119 -6.87 -15.45 2.69
CA MET A 119 -5.65 -15.03 2.00
C MET A 119 -5.91 -13.74 1.22
N GLY A 120 -5.05 -12.74 1.38
CA GLY A 120 -5.08 -11.53 0.57
C GLY A 120 -4.27 -11.69 -0.72
N VAL A 121 -4.81 -11.18 -1.82
CA VAL A 121 -4.09 -11.11 -3.10
C VAL A 121 -4.22 -9.69 -3.65
N HIS A 122 -3.09 -9.01 -3.77
CA HIS A 122 -3.02 -7.68 -4.36
C HIS A 122 -2.28 -7.74 -5.69
N ILE A 123 -2.96 -7.35 -6.76
CA ILE A 123 -2.41 -7.38 -8.12
C ILE A 123 -2.38 -5.96 -8.70
N ARG A 124 -1.19 -5.38 -8.80
CA ARG A 124 -0.93 -4.13 -9.53
C ARG A 124 -0.46 -4.45 -10.93
N THR A 125 -1.21 -4.04 -11.95
CA THR A 125 -0.92 -4.42 -13.34
C THR A 125 0.03 -3.48 -14.06
N TRP A 126 0.28 -2.29 -13.51
CA TRP A 126 1.17 -1.27 -14.09
C TRP A 126 0.84 -0.87 -15.53
N HIS A 127 -0.39 -1.15 -16.01
CA HIS A 127 -0.78 -1.01 -17.40
C HIS A 127 -0.65 0.41 -17.98
N SER A 128 -0.38 1.40 -17.16
CA SER A 128 -0.06 2.78 -17.58
C SER A 128 1.42 3.14 -17.46
N ASP A 129 2.28 2.19 -17.05
CA ASP A 129 3.68 2.45 -16.71
C ASP A 129 4.60 1.58 -17.58
N GLY A 130 4.70 1.91 -18.84
CA GLY A 130 5.68 1.40 -19.82
C GLY A 130 6.43 0.11 -19.45
N PRO A 131 7.69 0.22 -18.98
CA PRO A 131 8.50 -0.98 -18.68
C PRO A 131 7.92 -1.87 -17.57
N ARG A 132 7.19 -1.30 -16.58
CA ARG A 132 6.63 -2.07 -15.47
C ARG A 132 5.44 -2.93 -15.89
N MET A 133 4.77 -2.60 -16.99
CA MET A 133 3.73 -3.48 -17.55
C MET A 133 4.27 -4.88 -17.85
N LEU A 134 5.55 -4.97 -18.23
CA LEU A 134 6.21 -6.25 -18.52
C LEU A 134 6.46 -7.10 -17.27
N TRP A 135 6.31 -6.52 -16.08
CA TRP A 135 6.44 -7.26 -14.82
C TRP A 135 5.16 -7.96 -14.40
N HIS A 136 4.03 -7.59 -15.00
CA HIS A 136 2.75 -8.19 -14.69
C HIS A 136 2.50 -9.42 -15.56
N ASP A 137 2.20 -10.54 -14.90
CA ASP A 137 1.65 -11.74 -15.51
C ASP A 137 0.75 -12.44 -14.49
N ASN A 138 -0.49 -12.75 -14.86
CA ASN A 138 -1.42 -13.42 -13.98
C ASN A 138 -0.88 -14.78 -13.50
N SER A 139 -0.09 -15.49 -14.32
CA SER A 139 0.43 -16.81 -14.02
C SER A 139 1.34 -16.85 -12.79
N ILE A 140 2.06 -15.77 -12.48
CA ILE A 140 2.91 -15.72 -11.28
C ILE A 140 2.08 -15.70 -9.99
N PHE A 141 0.92 -15.00 -10.02
CA PHE A 141 -0.02 -14.99 -8.90
C PHE A 141 -0.75 -16.32 -8.77
N GLU A 142 -1.16 -16.89 -9.89
CA GLU A 142 -1.79 -18.22 -9.92
C GLU A 142 -0.89 -19.28 -9.30
N ALA A 143 0.38 -19.30 -9.70
CA ALA A 143 1.35 -20.25 -9.17
C ALA A 143 1.52 -20.14 -7.64
N GLU A 144 1.34 -18.96 -7.07
CA GLU A 144 1.36 -18.80 -5.61
C GLU A 144 0.02 -19.16 -4.96
N ILE A 145 -1.12 -18.77 -5.57
CA ILE A 145 -2.46 -19.08 -5.08
C ILE A 145 -2.69 -20.61 -5.05
N ASP A 146 -2.22 -21.31 -6.08
CA ASP A 146 -2.43 -22.77 -6.25
C ASP A 146 -1.64 -23.61 -5.23
N LYS A 147 -0.70 -23.02 -4.49
CA LYS A 147 -0.02 -23.67 -3.35
C LYS A 147 -0.90 -23.76 -2.10
N PHE A 148 -1.97 -22.98 -2.03
CA PHE A 148 -2.86 -22.95 -0.89
C PHE A 148 -4.05 -23.90 -1.05
N PRO A 149 -4.65 -24.39 0.06
CA PRO A 149 -5.79 -25.29 0.00
C PRO A 149 -6.96 -24.71 -0.82
N MET A 150 -7.62 -25.59 -1.58
CA MET A 150 -8.72 -25.24 -2.49
C MET A 150 -9.94 -24.63 -1.79
N ASN A 151 -10.12 -24.88 -0.51
CA ASN A 151 -11.21 -24.31 0.30
C ASN A 151 -10.87 -22.94 0.90
N LYS A 152 -9.64 -22.49 0.78
CA LYS A 152 -9.22 -21.19 1.32
C LYS A 152 -9.85 -20.03 0.54
N LYS A 153 -10.51 -19.11 1.25
CA LYS A 153 -11.07 -17.91 0.65
C LYS A 153 -9.94 -16.91 0.31
N ILE A 154 -10.17 -16.10 -0.70
CA ILE A 154 -9.21 -15.17 -1.26
C ILE A 154 -9.85 -13.78 -1.31
N PHE A 155 -9.34 -12.83 -0.53
CA PHE A 155 -9.65 -11.43 -0.76
C PHE A 155 -8.76 -10.91 -1.88
N LEU A 156 -9.37 -10.51 -3.00
CA LEU A 156 -8.67 -10.01 -4.19
C LEU A 156 -8.91 -8.51 -4.36
N CYS A 157 -7.83 -7.75 -4.45
CA CYS A 157 -7.85 -6.35 -4.89
C CYS A 157 -6.88 -6.13 -6.06
N SER A 158 -7.30 -5.31 -7.00
CA SER A 158 -6.50 -4.94 -8.17
C SER A 158 -6.92 -3.57 -8.69
N ASP A 159 -6.00 -2.91 -9.34
CA ASP A 159 -6.26 -1.67 -10.07
C ASP A 159 -6.86 -1.90 -11.47
N ASN A 160 -7.06 -3.15 -11.87
CA ASN A 160 -7.51 -3.51 -13.22
C ASN A 160 -8.77 -4.39 -13.17
N PRO A 161 -9.92 -3.91 -13.69
CA PRO A 161 -11.16 -4.68 -13.69
C PRO A 161 -11.09 -5.98 -14.47
N GLU A 162 -10.31 -6.04 -15.54
CA GLU A 162 -10.14 -7.28 -16.32
C GLU A 162 -9.36 -8.34 -15.55
N THR A 163 -8.39 -7.92 -14.74
CA THR A 163 -7.68 -8.82 -13.82
C THR A 163 -8.64 -9.37 -12.77
N ILE A 164 -9.45 -8.52 -12.14
CA ILE A 164 -10.47 -8.97 -11.17
C ILE A 164 -11.41 -9.99 -11.82
N LYS A 165 -11.95 -9.66 -12.98
CA LYS A 165 -12.87 -10.54 -13.73
C LYS A 165 -12.22 -11.89 -14.09
N TYR A 166 -10.94 -11.86 -14.49
CA TYR A 166 -10.20 -13.07 -14.81
C TYR A 166 -10.10 -14.01 -13.59
N PHE A 167 -9.65 -13.48 -12.45
CA PHE A 167 -9.48 -14.29 -11.23
C PHE A 167 -10.83 -14.73 -10.63
N CYS A 168 -11.87 -13.89 -10.69
CA CYS A 168 -13.22 -14.27 -10.31
C CYS A 168 -13.74 -15.45 -11.15
N LYS A 169 -13.47 -15.45 -12.45
CA LYS A 169 -13.86 -16.57 -13.32
C LYS A 169 -13.06 -17.84 -12.99
N LYS A 170 -11.77 -17.72 -12.70
CA LYS A 170 -10.88 -18.87 -12.46
C LYS A 170 -11.11 -19.51 -11.10
N TYR A 171 -11.26 -18.72 -10.05
CA TYR A 171 -11.35 -19.21 -8.67
C TYR A 171 -12.77 -19.15 -8.08
N SER A 172 -13.73 -18.60 -8.85
CA SER A 172 -15.18 -18.60 -8.56
C SER A 172 -15.53 -18.19 -7.12
N GLU A 173 -16.24 -19.04 -6.38
CA GLU A 173 -16.70 -18.80 -5.02
C GLU A 173 -15.60 -18.61 -3.96
N ARG A 174 -14.35 -18.86 -4.31
CA ARG A 174 -13.22 -18.58 -3.40
C ARG A 174 -12.94 -17.07 -3.31
N ILE A 175 -13.28 -16.29 -4.34
CA ILE A 175 -12.95 -14.88 -4.41
C ILE A 175 -13.94 -14.03 -3.63
N ILE A 176 -13.40 -13.16 -2.83
CA ILE A 176 -14.07 -12.03 -2.18
C ILE A 176 -13.45 -10.76 -2.76
N THR A 177 -14.28 -9.84 -3.25
CA THR A 177 -13.85 -8.53 -3.74
C THR A 177 -14.64 -7.44 -3.06
N HIS A 178 -13.99 -6.32 -2.78
CA HIS A 178 -14.67 -5.10 -2.38
C HIS A 178 -15.30 -4.44 -3.62
N PRO A 179 -16.58 -4.01 -3.56
CA PRO A 179 -17.23 -3.30 -4.65
C PRO A 179 -16.69 -1.87 -4.76
N GLN A 180 -15.53 -1.71 -5.35
CA GLN A 180 -14.88 -0.42 -5.52
C GLN A 180 -15.27 0.26 -6.83
N LYS A 181 -15.27 1.58 -6.84
CA LYS A 181 -15.30 2.37 -8.05
C LYS A 181 -13.93 2.31 -8.73
N LEU A 182 -13.82 1.56 -9.80
CA LEU A 182 -12.63 1.59 -10.63
C LEU A 182 -12.75 2.73 -11.64
N HIS A 183 -11.65 3.43 -11.88
CA HIS A 183 -11.66 4.56 -12.80
C HIS A 183 -11.74 4.05 -14.25
N ASP A 184 -12.69 4.57 -15.06
CA ASP A 184 -12.85 4.21 -16.48
C ASP A 184 -11.61 4.52 -17.34
N THR A 185 -10.75 5.42 -16.86
CA THR A 185 -9.51 5.85 -17.52
C THR A 185 -8.32 4.90 -17.32
N PHE A 186 -8.56 3.73 -16.80
CA PHE A 186 -7.58 2.64 -16.80
C PHE A 186 -7.05 2.29 -18.22
N LEU A 187 -7.57 2.93 -19.23
CA LEU A 187 -7.19 2.76 -20.63
C LEU A 187 -5.99 3.61 -21.05
N GLY A 188 -5.08 3.93 -20.15
CA GLY A 188 -3.70 4.25 -20.58
C GLY A 188 -3.35 5.72 -20.80
N GLN A 189 -3.99 6.66 -20.13
CA GLN A 189 -3.57 8.08 -20.22
C GLN A 189 -2.96 8.58 -18.93
N ILE A 190 -1.69 8.93 -18.99
CA ILE A 190 -0.85 9.47 -17.89
C ILE A 190 -1.41 10.78 -17.30
N ASN A 191 -2.21 11.53 -18.07
CA ASN A 191 -2.83 12.80 -17.66
C ASN A 191 -3.94 12.64 -16.60
N THR A 192 -4.26 11.42 -16.18
CA THR A 192 -5.32 11.12 -15.22
C THR A 192 -4.87 11.16 -13.76
N TYR A 193 -3.56 11.36 -13.51
CA TYR A 193 -3.06 11.40 -12.14
C TYR A 193 -3.68 12.54 -11.32
N ASP A 194 -3.85 13.73 -11.94
CA ASP A 194 -4.52 14.86 -11.29
C ASP A 194 -6.02 14.62 -11.08
N GLN A 195 -6.70 14.00 -12.05
CA GLN A 195 -8.12 13.65 -11.91
C GLN A 195 -8.35 12.55 -10.89
N TYR A 196 -7.48 11.54 -10.86
CA TYR A 196 -7.49 10.47 -9.89
C TYR A 196 -7.34 10.98 -8.45
N GLN A 197 -6.47 11.96 -8.23
CA GLN A 197 -6.25 12.54 -6.90
C GLN A 197 -7.39 13.45 -6.42
N ASN A 198 -8.25 13.90 -7.32
CA ASN A 198 -9.41 14.74 -7.00
C ASN A 198 -10.69 13.92 -6.76
N ASP A 199 -10.70 12.62 -7.06
CA ASP A 199 -11.82 11.73 -6.74
C ASP A 199 -11.60 11.10 -5.35
N ILE A 200 -12.17 11.75 -4.33
CA ILE A 200 -12.04 11.33 -2.93
C ILE A 200 -12.55 9.89 -2.77
N GLN A 201 -13.68 9.52 -3.39
CA GLN A 201 -14.27 8.19 -3.26
C GLN A 201 -13.34 7.11 -3.79
N LEU A 202 -12.70 7.35 -4.93
CA LEU A 202 -11.75 6.42 -5.53
C LEU A 202 -10.56 6.15 -4.61
N ILE A 203 -10.05 7.21 -3.96
CA ILE A 203 -8.93 7.10 -3.02
C ILE A 203 -9.37 6.38 -1.74
N VAL A 204 -10.56 6.68 -1.25
CA VAL A 204 -11.15 6.03 -0.07
C VAL A 204 -11.40 4.54 -0.34
N ASP A 205 -11.97 4.18 -1.49
CA ASP A 205 -12.16 2.77 -1.88
C ASP A 205 -10.81 2.02 -1.95
N GLY A 206 -9.79 2.65 -2.51
CA GLY A 206 -8.43 2.08 -2.51
C GLY A 206 -7.86 1.92 -1.09
N PHE A 207 -8.17 2.84 -0.17
CA PHE A 207 -7.75 2.70 1.22
C PHE A 207 -8.52 1.60 1.96
N ILE A 208 -9.81 1.46 1.68
CA ILE A 208 -10.62 0.34 2.20
C ILE A 208 -10.03 -0.99 1.75
N ASP A 209 -9.69 -1.15 0.46
CA ASP A 209 -9.01 -2.34 -0.04
C ASP A 209 -7.68 -2.61 0.70
N CYS A 210 -6.92 -1.56 0.97
CA CYS A 210 -5.68 -1.67 1.73
C CYS A 210 -5.93 -2.18 3.17
N LEU A 211 -6.96 -1.68 3.83
CA LEU A 211 -7.35 -2.12 5.18
C LEU A 211 -7.89 -3.55 5.17
N LEU A 212 -8.72 -3.92 4.19
CA LEU A 212 -9.22 -5.29 4.03
C LEU A 212 -8.05 -6.27 3.81
N LEU A 213 -7.09 -5.90 2.95
CA LEU A 213 -5.87 -6.67 2.73
C LEU A 213 -5.06 -6.83 4.04
N SER A 214 -5.04 -5.80 4.89
CA SER A 214 -4.35 -5.82 6.18
C SER A 214 -4.97 -6.80 7.20
N LYS A 215 -6.22 -7.22 7.00
CA LYS A 215 -6.91 -8.21 7.85
C LYS A 215 -6.57 -9.66 7.46
N CYS A 216 -5.89 -9.87 6.34
CA CYS A 216 -5.51 -11.21 5.86
C CYS A 216 -4.27 -11.73 6.60
N ASN A 217 -4.23 -13.04 6.91
CA ASN A 217 -3.08 -13.66 7.60
C ASN A 217 -1.89 -13.89 6.68
N SER A 218 -2.14 -14.07 5.39
CA SER A 218 -1.13 -14.17 4.34
C SER A 218 -1.50 -13.24 3.19
N ILE A 219 -0.50 -12.61 2.58
CA ILE A 219 -0.68 -11.68 1.47
C ILE A 219 0.23 -12.09 0.32
N ILE A 220 -0.35 -12.32 -0.85
CA ILE A 220 0.38 -12.39 -2.10
C ILE A 220 0.32 -10.98 -2.70
N GLY A 221 1.46 -10.30 -2.77
CA GLY A 221 1.54 -8.90 -3.19
C GLY A 221 2.25 -8.72 -4.51
N THR A 222 2.10 -7.55 -5.09
CA THR A 222 2.80 -7.20 -6.32
C THR A 222 4.18 -6.65 -6.03
N TRP A 223 5.15 -7.10 -6.81
CA TRP A 223 6.51 -6.56 -6.81
C TRP A 223 6.52 -5.03 -6.96
N CYS A 224 7.36 -4.36 -6.18
CA CYS A 224 7.55 -2.91 -6.24
C CYS A 224 6.28 -2.07 -5.96
N SER A 225 5.27 -2.63 -5.27
CA SER A 225 4.04 -1.92 -4.93
C SER A 225 3.98 -1.52 -3.45
N THR A 226 4.03 -0.22 -3.19
CA THR A 226 3.86 0.35 -1.84
C THR A 226 2.49 0.05 -1.23
N PHE A 227 1.50 -0.32 -2.03
CA PHE A 227 0.18 -0.68 -1.55
C PHE A 227 0.22 -1.93 -0.65
N THR A 228 0.91 -2.99 -1.11
CA THR A 228 1.11 -4.21 -0.30
C THR A 228 1.86 -3.90 0.99
N GLU A 229 2.90 -3.05 0.92
CA GLU A 229 3.67 -2.65 2.09
C GLU A 229 2.81 -1.91 3.11
N VAL A 230 2.01 -0.94 2.66
CA VAL A 230 1.12 -0.16 3.54
C VAL A 230 0.06 -1.06 4.20
N ALA A 231 -0.52 -2.00 3.45
CA ALA A 231 -1.42 -3.00 4.02
C ALA A 231 -0.74 -3.83 5.12
N TRP A 232 0.50 -4.26 4.90
CA TRP A 232 1.28 -4.98 5.91
C TRP A 232 1.52 -4.13 7.17
N TRP A 233 1.85 -2.83 7.03
CA TRP A 233 1.98 -1.92 8.17
C TRP A 233 0.69 -1.79 8.96
N PHE A 234 -0.45 -1.57 8.31
CA PHE A 234 -1.76 -1.52 8.98
C PHE A 234 -2.16 -2.86 9.60
N GLY A 235 -1.74 -3.98 9.03
CA GLY A 235 -1.84 -5.32 9.59
C GLY A 235 -0.90 -5.58 10.78
N GLN A 236 -0.23 -4.54 11.32
CA GLN A 236 0.72 -4.64 12.43
C GLN A 236 1.89 -5.57 12.11
N CYS A 237 2.28 -5.66 10.84
CA CYS A 237 3.37 -6.50 10.35
C CYS A 237 3.23 -7.99 10.72
N LYS A 238 2.00 -8.48 10.85
CA LYS A 238 1.72 -9.86 11.28
C LYS A 238 1.55 -10.84 10.13
N SER A 239 1.09 -10.33 8.98
CA SER A 239 0.84 -11.17 7.79
C SER A 239 2.15 -11.70 7.23
N GLU A 240 2.14 -12.97 6.82
CA GLU A 240 3.15 -13.50 5.93
C GLU A 240 2.97 -12.87 4.54
N VAL A 241 4.04 -12.32 3.97
CA VAL A 241 3.96 -11.66 2.65
C VAL A 241 4.80 -12.42 1.64
N ILE A 242 4.16 -12.81 0.55
CA ILE A 242 4.77 -13.47 -0.60
C ILE A 242 4.74 -12.48 -1.77
N ILE A 243 5.91 -12.17 -2.32
CA ILE A 243 6.03 -11.32 -3.50
C ILE A 243 6.52 -12.16 -4.67
N PRO A 244 5.63 -12.56 -5.60
CA PRO A 244 6.03 -13.29 -6.79
C PRO A 244 7.04 -12.50 -7.61
N ARG A 245 8.09 -13.16 -8.09
CA ARG A 245 9.07 -12.51 -8.94
C ARG A 245 8.50 -12.30 -10.34
N PRO A 246 8.64 -11.11 -10.92
CA PRO A 246 8.30 -10.88 -12.32
C PRO A 246 9.08 -11.81 -13.27
N ILE A 247 8.46 -12.21 -14.38
CA ILE A 247 9.06 -13.15 -15.33
C ILE A 247 10.38 -12.61 -15.94
N ASN A 248 10.41 -11.29 -16.18
CA ASN A 248 11.57 -10.60 -16.77
C ASN A 248 12.41 -9.88 -15.70
N PHE A 249 12.53 -10.46 -14.53
CA PHE A 249 13.24 -9.87 -13.42
C PHE A 249 14.76 -10.07 -13.57
N ASP A 250 15.49 -8.95 -13.64
CA ASP A 250 16.94 -8.96 -13.58
C ASP A 250 17.43 -8.79 -12.15
N ASP A 251 17.97 -9.85 -11.58
CA ASP A 251 18.46 -9.90 -10.19
C ASP A 251 19.58 -8.87 -9.92
N GLU A 252 20.37 -8.47 -10.92
CA GLU A 252 21.45 -7.51 -10.71
C GLU A 252 20.98 -6.06 -10.64
N THR A 253 20.06 -5.68 -11.52
CA THR A 253 19.48 -4.34 -11.54
C THR A 253 18.60 -4.06 -10.33
N ASN A 254 18.00 -5.10 -9.72
CA ASN A 254 16.98 -4.98 -8.70
C ASN A 254 17.42 -5.34 -7.28
N LYS A 255 18.66 -5.73 -7.05
CA LYS A 255 19.21 -6.06 -5.72
C LYS A 255 19.08 -4.95 -4.69
N ASN A 256 18.96 -3.70 -5.13
CA ASN A 256 19.00 -2.50 -4.30
C ASN A 256 17.68 -1.69 -4.31
N VAL A 257 16.57 -2.22 -4.85
CA VAL A 257 15.32 -1.47 -4.94
C VAL A 257 14.72 -1.16 -3.57
N PHE A 258 15.05 -1.96 -2.57
CA PHE A 258 14.45 -1.88 -1.22
C PHE A 258 15.27 -1.08 -0.21
N LEU A 259 16.59 -1.04 -0.38
CA LEU A 259 17.49 -0.33 0.51
C LEU A 259 18.25 0.71 -0.31
N VAL A 260 18.11 1.97 0.06
CA VAL A 260 18.79 3.08 -0.61
C VAL A 260 19.87 3.62 0.29
N LYS A 261 21.11 3.51 -0.18
CA LYS A 261 22.29 4.04 0.50
C LYS A 261 22.34 5.57 0.49
#